data_0d4ce6031c8d15c0f1ef82f00017fb54
#
_entry.id   0d4ce6031c8d15c0f1ef82f00017fb54
#
_cell.length_a   1.000
_cell.length_b   1.000
_cell.length_c   1.000
_cell.angle_alpha   90.00
_cell.angle_beta   90.00
_cell.angle_gamma   90.00
#
_symmetry.space_group_name_H-M   'P 1'
#
loop_
_entity.id
_entity.type
_entity.pdbx_description
1 polymer ?
#
loop_
_entity_poly.entity_id
_entity_poly.type
_entity_poly.pdbx_seq_one_letter_code
_entity_poly.pdbx_strand_id
1 'polypeptide(L)'
;MPYMRVSLSVKLAEEQKQSLYEKLGEALRHIPGKEPFMLMADIEDGRQFYAYGKKQENFAFVDARYFSRVEYHAKKDFAVAAMKAIEEVAGTKSTNISMNIFELSTWAGFGDLNDEFYKDPGDGDGAGR
;
A
#
# COMPACT_ATOMS: atom_id res chain seq x y z
N MET A 1 6.65 2.95 -9.09
CA MET A 1 6.64 3.11 -7.63
C MET A 1 5.27 2.76 -7.07
N PRO A 2 5.15 1.70 -6.29
CA PRO A 2 3.87 1.38 -5.65
C PRO A 2 3.46 2.48 -4.69
N TYR A 3 2.16 2.63 -4.52
CA TYR A 3 1.59 3.66 -3.66
C TYR A 3 0.63 3.02 -2.66
N MET A 4 0.71 3.44 -1.41
CA MET A 4 -0.23 3.01 -0.38
C MET A 4 -0.70 4.22 0.42
N ARG A 5 -2.01 4.41 0.51
CA ARG A 5 -2.59 5.35 1.46
C ARG A 5 -3.16 4.55 2.62
N VAL A 6 -2.71 4.87 3.82
CA VAL A 6 -3.22 4.25 5.05
C VAL A 6 -3.96 5.31 5.83
N SER A 7 -5.27 5.09 6.01
CA SER A 7 -6.13 5.97 6.78
C SER A 7 -6.43 5.29 8.12
N LEU A 8 -6.24 6.01 9.21
CA LEU A 8 -6.36 5.46 10.57
C LEU A 8 -7.22 6.38 11.42
N SER A 9 -8.04 5.80 12.30
CA SER A 9 -8.81 6.59 13.25
C SER A 9 -7.97 7.02 14.44
N VAL A 10 -6.97 6.23 14.84
CA VAL A 10 -6.07 6.62 15.93
C VAL A 10 -5.03 7.60 15.44
N LYS A 11 -4.51 8.43 16.35
CA LYS A 11 -3.37 9.30 16.06
C LYS A 11 -2.09 8.57 16.36
N LEU A 12 -1.09 8.77 15.49
CA LEU A 12 0.22 8.17 15.64
C LEU A 12 1.27 9.25 15.89
N ALA A 13 2.25 8.93 16.72
CA ALA A 13 3.44 9.76 16.86
C ALA A 13 4.30 9.64 15.59
N GLU A 14 5.21 10.59 15.38
CA GLU A 14 6.08 10.57 14.20
C GLU A 14 6.90 9.28 14.11
N GLU A 15 7.38 8.76 15.23
CA GLU A 15 8.14 7.52 15.28
C GLU A 15 7.28 6.32 14.86
N GLN A 16 6.00 6.34 15.22
CA GLN A 16 5.07 5.29 14.81
C GLN A 16 4.79 5.35 13.31
N LYS A 17 4.66 6.56 12.76
CA LYS A 17 4.47 6.72 11.31
C LYS A 17 5.67 6.22 10.55
N GLN A 18 6.88 6.54 11.03
CA GLN A 18 8.12 6.05 10.41
C GLN A 18 8.19 4.53 10.49
N SER A 19 7.88 3.95 11.64
CA SER A 19 7.86 2.51 11.81
C SER A 19 6.84 1.84 10.89
N LEU A 20 5.66 2.44 10.77
CA LEU A 20 4.62 1.92 9.87
C LEU A 20 5.11 1.93 8.41
N TYR A 21 5.71 3.04 7.98
CA TYR A 21 6.25 3.14 6.63
C TYR A 21 7.30 2.06 6.37
N GLU A 22 8.20 1.83 7.31
CA GLU A 22 9.24 0.80 7.17
C GLU A 22 8.64 -0.60 7.07
N LYS A 23 7.64 -0.90 7.91
CA LYS A 23 6.98 -2.21 7.90
C LYS A 23 6.17 -2.42 6.63
N LEU A 24 5.52 -1.39 6.12
CA LEU A 24 4.81 -1.46 4.85
C LEU A 24 5.80 -1.69 3.69
N GLY A 25 6.96 -1.08 3.75
CA GLY A 25 8.03 -1.32 2.78
C GLY A 25 8.48 -2.77 2.81
N GLU A 26 8.64 -3.34 4.00
CA GLU A 26 8.99 -4.77 4.13
C GLU A 26 7.89 -5.66 3.56
N ALA A 27 6.62 -5.31 3.77
CA ALA A 27 5.50 -6.05 3.18
C ALA A 27 5.60 -6.08 1.66
N LEU A 28 6.10 -5.01 1.06
CA LEU A 28 6.24 -4.91 -0.39
C LEU A 28 7.19 -5.96 -0.98
N ARG A 29 8.10 -6.50 -0.18
CA ARG A 29 9.03 -7.54 -0.62
C ARG A 29 8.32 -8.82 -1.08
N HIS A 30 7.08 -9.03 -0.66
CA HIS A 30 6.30 -10.18 -1.12
C HIS A 30 5.91 -10.08 -2.60
N ILE A 31 5.99 -8.89 -3.17
CA ILE A 31 5.68 -8.67 -4.59
C ILE A 31 6.97 -8.75 -5.39
N PRO A 32 7.07 -9.69 -6.35
CA PRO A 32 8.29 -9.86 -7.14
C PRO A 32 8.74 -8.55 -7.79
N GLY A 33 10.03 -8.26 -7.67
CA GLY A 33 10.62 -7.05 -8.27
C GLY A 33 10.40 -5.77 -7.51
N LYS A 34 9.75 -5.83 -6.35
CA LYS A 34 9.52 -4.63 -5.52
C LYS A 34 10.41 -4.65 -4.28
N GLU A 35 10.96 -3.50 -3.96
CA GLU A 35 11.83 -3.30 -2.81
C GLU A 35 11.27 -2.19 -1.92
N PRO A 36 11.58 -2.19 -0.62
CA PRO A 36 11.03 -1.18 0.31
C PRO A 36 11.21 0.28 -0.12
N PHE A 37 12.37 0.62 -0.70
CA PHE A 37 12.62 2.02 -1.09
C PHE A 37 11.70 2.50 -2.19
N MET A 38 11.07 1.59 -2.92
CA MET A 38 10.14 1.95 -4.00
C MET A 38 8.79 2.42 -3.49
N LEU A 39 8.48 2.17 -2.22
CA LEU A 39 7.17 2.49 -1.67
C LEU A 39 6.99 3.98 -1.50
N MET A 40 5.87 4.48 -2.04
CA MET A 40 5.36 5.81 -1.77
C MET A 40 4.15 5.64 -0.87
N ALA A 41 4.22 6.15 0.35
CA ALA A 41 3.14 5.98 1.32
C ALA A 41 2.60 7.32 1.80
N ASP A 42 1.31 7.34 2.01
CA ASP A 42 0.56 8.49 2.51
C ASP A 42 -0.17 8.01 3.75
N ILE A 43 0.16 8.55 4.92
CA ILE A 43 -0.42 8.12 6.19
C ILE A 43 -1.28 9.24 6.73
N GLU A 44 -2.58 8.96 6.82
CA GLU A 44 -3.57 9.90 7.34
C GLU A 44 -4.13 9.35 8.65
N ASP A 45 -3.72 9.93 9.76
CA ASP A 45 -4.17 9.50 11.08
C ASP A 45 -5.25 10.43 11.64
N GLY A 46 -5.85 10.04 12.75
CA GLY A 46 -6.87 10.85 13.42
C GLY A 46 -8.14 11.04 12.60
N ARG A 47 -8.46 10.11 11.72
CA ARG A 47 -9.66 10.18 10.85
C ARG A 47 -10.86 9.60 11.59
N GLN A 48 -12.05 9.97 11.13
CA GLN A 48 -13.28 9.43 11.70
C GLN A 48 -13.81 8.33 10.79
N PHE A 49 -13.89 7.13 11.34
CA PHE A 49 -14.42 5.98 10.63
C PHE A 49 -15.76 5.55 11.20
N TYR A 50 -16.69 5.25 10.32
CA TYR A 50 -17.98 4.65 10.65
C TYR A 50 -18.06 3.32 9.89
N ALA A 51 -18.22 2.24 10.64
CA ALA A 51 -18.33 0.89 10.09
C ALA A 51 -19.14 0.05 11.06
N TYR A 52 -19.74 -1.02 10.57
CA TYR A 52 -20.59 -1.88 11.39
C TYR A 52 -21.73 -1.11 12.07
N GLY A 53 -22.22 -0.06 11.39
CA GLY A 53 -23.33 0.74 11.85
C GLY A 53 -23.03 1.77 12.93
N LYS A 54 -21.76 2.00 13.25
CA LYS A 54 -21.38 2.95 14.31
C LYS A 54 -19.99 3.51 14.10
N LYS A 55 -19.68 4.55 14.86
CA LYS A 55 -18.35 5.13 14.87
C LYS A 55 -17.35 4.13 15.48
N GLN A 56 -16.19 4.03 14.85
CA GLN A 56 -15.12 3.12 15.26
C GLN A 56 -13.99 3.89 15.91
N GLU A 57 -13.53 3.43 17.08
CA GLU A 57 -12.43 4.08 17.80
C GLU A 57 -11.06 3.71 17.23
N ASN A 58 -10.91 2.48 16.72
CA ASN A 58 -9.65 2.04 16.14
C ASN A 58 -9.93 1.23 14.88
N PHE A 59 -9.89 1.90 13.73
CA PHE A 59 -10.20 1.33 12.44
C PHE A 59 -9.19 1.85 11.42
N ALA A 60 -8.91 1.07 10.40
CA ALA A 60 -7.97 1.45 9.36
C ALA A 60 -8.43 0.96 7.99
N PHE A 61 -8.10 1.73 6.98
CA PHE A 61 -8.32 1.36 5.58
C PHE A 61 -7.04 1.59 4.79
N VAL A 62 -6.69 0.64 3.94
CA VAL A 62 -5.52 0.74 3.07
C VAL A 62 -5.96 0.75 1.62
N ASP A 63 -5.56 1.78 0.89
CA ASP A 63 -5.73 1.88 -0.55
C ASP A 63 -4.35 1.65 -1.17
N ALA A 64 -4.15 0.49 -1.77
CA ALA A 64 -2.86 0.12 -2.36
C ALA A 64 -2.97 0.09 -3.87
N ARG A 65 -1.95 0.63 -4.54
CA ARG A 65 -1.90 0.69 -6.00
C ARG A 65 -0.50 0.36 -6.50
N TYR A 66 -0.43 -0.42 -7.56
CA TYR A 66 0.83 -0.65 -8.24
C TYR A 66 0.58 -0.94 -9.72
N PHE A 67 1.66 -0.93 -10.49
CA PHE A 67 1.60 -1.18 -11.92
C PHE A 67 1.64 -2.69 -12.17
N SER A 68 0.77 -3.15 -13.10
CA SER A 68 0.71 -4.52 -13.59
C SER A 68 0.06 -5.50 -12.60
N ARG A 69 -0.18 -6.71 -13.06
CA ARG A 69 -0.83 -7.76 -12.27
C ARG A 69 0.21 -8.59 -11.55
N VAL A 70 -0.18 -9.08 -10.38
CA VAL A 70 0.67 -9.90 -9.52
C VAL A 70 -0.04 -11.22 -9.25
N GLU A 71 0.73 -12.29 -9.14
CA GLU A 71 0.20 -13.60 -8.83
C GLU A 71 -0.53 -13.58 -7.46
N TYR A 72 -1.59 -14.37 -7.35
CA TYR A 72 -2.51 -14.31 -6.22
C TYR A 72 -1.81 -14.49 -4.86
N HIS A 73 -0.93 -15.49 -4.73
CA HIS A 73 -0.32 -15.78 -3.43
C HIS A 73 0.66 -14.68 -2.98
N ALA A 74 1.40 -14.11 -3.92
CA ALA A 74 2.28 -12.98 -3.62
C ALA A 74 1.46 -11.76 -3.18
N LYS A 75 0.37 -11.49 -3.87
CA LYS A 75 -0.53 -10.40 -3.56
C LYS A 75 -1.21 -10.61 -2.20
N LYS A 76 -1.61 -11.83 -1.90
CA LYS A 76 -2.20 -12.19 -0.61
C LYS A 76 -1.19 -11.99 0.52
N ASP A 77 0.04 -12.47 0.35
CA ASP A 77 1.08 -12.33 1.37
C ASP A 77 1.41 -10.86 1.62
N PHE A 78 1.44 -10.05 0.56
CA PHE A 78 1.61 -8.62 0.68
C PHE A 78 0.49 -7.98 1.52
N ALA A 79 -0.76 -8.30 1.19
CA ALA A 79 -1.91 -7.74 1.89
C ALA A 79 -1.91 -8.12 3.37
N VAL A 80 -1.65 -9.39 3.67
CA VAL A 80 -1.61 -9.88 5.05
C VAL A 80 -0.49 -9.18 5.83
N ALA A 81 0.70 -9.06 5.22
CA ALA A 81 1.82 -8.39 5.88
C ALA A 81 1.55 -6.90 6.12
N ALA A 82 0.89 -6.22 5.17
CA ALA A 82 0.54 -4.82 5.32
C ALA A 82 -0.47 -4.61 6.47
N MET A 83 -1.49 -5.45 6.54
CA MET A 83 -2.47 -5.36 7.63
C MET A 83 -1.84 -5.69 8.98
N LYS A 84 -0.92 -6.65 9.01
CA LYS A 84 -0.20 -6.98 10.24
C LYS A 84 0.67 -5.80 10.71
N ALA A 85 1.28 -5.06 9.79
CA ALA A 85 2.04 -3.87 10.13
C ALA A 85 1.17 -2.84 10.85
N ILE A 86 -0.05 -2.65 10.38
CA ILE A 86 -1.00 -1.73 11.02
C ILE A 86 -1.37 -2.23 12.41
N GLU A 87 -1.64 -3.51 12.55
CA GLU A 87 -1.94 -4.12 13.85
C GLU A 87 -0.81 -3.88 14.85
N GLU A 88 0.44 -4.12 14.42
CA GLU A 88 1.60 -3.97 15.28
C GLU A 88 1.84 -2.52 15.71
N VAL A 89 1.66 -1.57 14.82
CA VAL A 89 1.98 -0.17 15.09
C VAL A 89 0.82 0.58 15.72
N ALA A 90 -0.38 0.37 15.23
CA ALA A 90 -1.56 1.15 15.64
C ALA A 90 -2.48 0.38 16.61
N GLY A 91 -2.22 -0.89 16.85
CA GLY A 91 -3.06 -1.71 17.71
C GLY A 91 -4.43 -2.02 17.11
N THR A 92 -4.60 -1.81 15.82
CA THR A 92 -5.87 -2.05 15.14
C THR A 92 -6.08 -3.55 14.95
N LYS A 93 -7.20 -4.08 15.42
CA LYS A 93 -7.51 -5.50 15.25
C LYS A 93 -7.77 -5.80 13.77
N SER A 94 -7.42 -7.01 13.34
CA SER A 94 -7.59 -7.41 11.94
C SER A 94 -9.04 -7.27 11.44
N THR A 95 -10.01 -7.48 12.33
CA THR A 95 -11.43 -7.31 12.00
C THR A 95 -11.80 -5.85 11.71
N ASN A 96 -10.94 -4.91 12.09
CA ASN A 96 -11.13 -3.48 11.91
C ASN A 96 -10.17 -2.89 10.87
N ILE A 97 -9.58 -3.73 10.03
CA ILE A 97 -8.71 -3.30 8.94
C ILE A 97 -9.32 -3.79 7.63
N SER A 98 -9.50 -2.87 6.71
CA SER A 98 -9.93 -3.20 5.35
C SER A 98 -8.89 -2.70 4.37
N MET A 99 -8.75 -3.38 3.24
CA MET A 99 -7.73 -3.04 2.24
C MET A 99 -8.24 -3.38 0.86
N ASN A 100 -7.94 -2.52 -0.10
CA ASN A 100 -8.11 -2.85 -1.50
C ASN A 100 -6.75 -2.79 -2.21
N ILE A 101 -6.69 -3.41 -3.37
CA ILE A 101 -5.50 -3.39 -4.21
C ILE A 101 -5.96 -3.10 -5.63
N PHE A 102 -5.41 -2.02 -6.21
CA PHE A 102 -5.62 -1.69 -7.61
C PHE A 102 -4.38 -2.09 -8.40
N GLU A 103 -4.59 -2.96 -9.36
CA GLU A 103 -3.53 -3.38 -10.29
C GLU A 103 -3.76 -2.62 -11.58
N LEU A 104 -2.90 -1.66 -11.88
CA LEU A 104 -3.11 -0.70 -12.94
C LEU A 104 -2.27 -1.03 -14.15
N SER A 105 -2.88 -0.91 -15.32
CA SER A 105 -2.20 -1.16 -16.59
C SER A 105 -1.42 0.04 -17.12
N THR A 106 -1.62 1.20 -16.50
CA THR A 106 -0.97 2.44 -16.93
C THR A 106 -0.45 3.17 -15.70
N TRP A 107 0.79 3.61 -15.75
CA TRP A 107 1.43 4.32 -14.64
C TRP A 107 2.42 5.35 -15.17
N ALA A 108 2.27 6.59 -14.74
CA ALA A 108 3.21 7.65 -15.09
C ALA A 108 4.10 7.98 -13.90
N GLY A 109 5.37 8.17 -14.14
CA GLY A 109 6.34 8.54 -13.13
C GLY A 109 7.71 8.79 -13.75
N PHE A 110 8.58 9.47 -13.03
CA PHE A 110 9.91 9.80 -13.52
C PHE A 110 9.89 10.50 -14.87
N GLY A 111 8.83 11.28 -15.12
CA GLY A 111 8.68 12.02 -16.36
C GLY A 111 8.27 11.19 -17.58
N ASP A 112 7.85 9.96 -17.38
CA ASP A 112 7.51 9.04 -18.46
C ASP A 112 6.22 8.30 -18.17
N LEU A 113 5.71 7.56 -19.15
CA LEU A 113 4.48 6.79 -19.05
C LEU A 113 4.76 5.34 -19.40
N ASN A 114 4.30 4.44 -18.53
CA ASN A 114 4.37 2.99 -18.76
C ASN A 114 2.95 2.44 -18.95
N ASP A 115 2.82 1.58 -19.96
CA ASP A 115 1.53 0.95 -20.27
C ASP A 115 1.77 -0.52 -20.60
N GLU A 116 0.95 -1.41 -20.03
CA GLU A 116 1.09 -2.85 -20.26
C GLU A 116 0.77 -3.26 -21.67
N PHE A 117 -0.08 -2.49 -22.35
CA PHE A 117 -0.60 -2.84 -23.67
C PHE A 117 0.09 -2.13 -24.81
N TYR A 118 0.95 -1.16 -24.51
CA TYR A 118 1.66 -0.40 -25.54
C TYR A 118 3.05 -0.04 -25.07
N LYS A 119 4.01 -0.19 -25.96
CA LYS A 119 5.38 0.27 -25.75
C LYS A 119 5.85 1.00 -26.98
N ASP A 120 6.46 2.17 -26.79
CA ASP A 120 7.10 2.88 -27.89
C ASP A 120 8.33 2.13 -28.36
N PRO A 121 8.60 2.12 -29.69
CA PRO A 121 9.84 1.56 -30.19
C PRO A 121 11.04 2.27 -29.56
N GLY A 122 11.94 1.49 -28.99
CA GLY A 122 13.11 2.05 -28.32
C GLY A 122 12.98 2.24 -26.84
N ASP A 123 11.75 2.11 -26.28
CA ASP A 123 11.57 2.11 -24.84
C ASP A 123 12.19 0.86 -24.22
N GLY A 124 12.70 1.01 -23.03
CA GLY A 124 13.15 -0.13 -22.25
C GLY A 124 11.98 -0.98 -21.78
N ASP A 125 12.28 -1.98 -20.97
CA ASP A 125 11.29 -2.91 -20.41
C ASP A 125 10.54 -2.33 -19.20
N GLY A 126 10.59 -1.02 -19.02
CA GLY A 126 9.88 -0.37 -17.94
C GLY A 126 10.63 -0.39 -16.62
N ALA A 127 11.94 -0.35 -16.65
CA ALA A 127 12.74 -0.23 -15.45
C ALA A 127 12.29 0.97 -14.61
N GLY A 128 12.18 0.80 -13.32
CA GLY A 128 11.71 1.86 -12.41
C GLY A 128 10.23 1.82 -12.09
N ARG A 129 9.52 0.92 -12.67
CA ARG A 129 8.10 0.71 -12.36
C ARG A 129 7.91 -0.10 -11.09
#